data_4f79fb4753cbfa87c3dbbf38007be270
#
_entry.id   4f79fb4753cbfa87c3dbbf38007be270
#
_cell.length_a   1.000
_cell.length_b   1.000
_cell.length_c   1.000
_cell.angle_alpha   90.00
_cell.angle_beta   90.00
_cell.angle_gamma   90.00
#
_symmetry.space_group_name_H-M   'P 1'
#
loop_
_entity.id
_entity.type
_entity.pdbx_description
1 polymer ?
#
loop_
_entity_poly.entity_id
_entity_poly.type
_entity_poly.pdbx_seq_one_letter_code
_entity_poly.pdbx_strand_id
1 'polypeptide(L)'
;PLANTGLLLKLQWLYPGIFFLNIFLILFGFFIKNKPEAHIYYVLFLSVYYPCSLLGLSIGIGLLNLLNGVIFMGIILTALLLYPRFVVYFGLIVYVAVYYLLSVLTVTGYLDYALAYKPYTLLHKDVQNPQIIYSMFYTTLYVAFTITLFDISVERWRRYNSKIEKLSSTDELTGLLNRRGVHAIIDLQMQQAQITQR
;
A
#
# COMPACT_ATOMS: atom_id res chain seq x y z
N PRO A 1 10.45 32.98 -12.58
CA PRO A 1 10.79 32.08 -11.48
C PRO A 1 9.62 31.95 -10.52
N LEU A 2 8.88 30.84 -10.69
CA LEU A 2 7.66 30.53 -9.93
C LEU A 2 7.97 29.80 -8.61
N ALA A 3 9.21 29.31 -8.47
CA ALA A 3 9.63 28.55 -7.33
C ALA A 3 10.20 29.43 -6.19
N ASN A 4 9.96 28.99 -4.95
CA ASN A 4 10.58 29.57 -3.77
C ASN A 4 12.01 29.04 -3.62
N THR A 5 12.97 29.70 -4.29
CA THR A 5 14.37 29.23 -4.35
C THR A 5 15.01 29.09 -2.97
N GLY A 6 14.67 29.97 -2.02
CA GLY A 6 15.21 29.88 -0.65
C GLY A 6 14.75 28.64 0.11
N LEU A 7 13.49 28.24 -0.06
CA LEU A 7 12.96 27.00 0.53
C LEU A 7 13.51 25.76 -0.19
N LEU A 8 13.58 25.78 -1.52
CA LEU A 8 14.13 24.68 -2.32
C LEU A 8 15.59 24.38 -1.95
N LEU A 9 16.40 25.41 -1.71
CA LEU A 9 17.77 25.25 -1.24
C LEU A 9 17.85 24.60 0.15
N LYS A 10 16.90 24.89 1.05
CA LYS A 10 16.81 24.21 2.35
C LYS A 10 16.37 22.77 2.22
N LEU A 11 15.46 22.49 1.30
CA LEU A 11 14.90 21.15 1.07
C LEU A 11 15.81 20.26 0.20
N GLN A 12 16.83 20.82 -0.47
CA GLN A 12 17.70 20.05 -1.38
C GLN A 12 18.39 18.86 -0.72
N TRP A 13 18.66 18.92 0.59
CA TRP A 13 19.25 17.81 1.35
C TRP A 13 18.22 16.83 1.91
N LEU A 14 16.94 17.20 1.95
CA LEU A 14 15.87 16.34 2.43
C LEU A 14 15.64 15.15 1.49
N TYR A 15 15.62 15.40 0.18
CA TYR A 15 15.39 14.35 -0.82
C TYR A 15 16.46 13.27 -0.83
N PRO A 16 17.78 13.61 -0.90
CA PRO A 16 18.83 12.61 -0.73
C PRO A 16 18.74 11.89 0.61
N GLY A 17 18.43 12.59 1.71
CA GLY A 17 18.25 11.98 3.03
C GLY A 17 17.15 10.91 3.04
N ILE A 18 15.98 11.22 2.49
CA ILE A 18 14.88 10.26 2.35
C ILE A 18 15.30 9.09 1.43
N PHE A 19 16.00 9.36 0.34
CA PHE A 19 16.47 8.32 -0.58
C PHE A 19 17.42 7.34 0.11
N PHE A 20 18.44 7.82 0.81
CA PHE A 20 19.37 6.96 1.56
C PHE A 20 18.69 6.22 2.70
N LEU A 21 17.73 6.85 3.38
CA LEU A 21 16.91 6.19 4.40
C LEU A 21 16.09 5.03 3.81
N ASN A 22 15.50 5.21 2.63
CA ASN A 22 14.78 4.13 1.95
C ASN A 22 15.70 2.95 1.59
N ILE A 23 16.91 3.23 1.08
CA ILE A 23 17.91 2.19 0.81
C ILE A 23 18.27 1.46 2.11
N PHE A 24 18.53 2.20 3.18
CA PHE A 24 18.83 1.62 4.50
C PHE A 24 17.67 0.72 4.98
N LEU A 25 16.42 1.17 4.88
CA LEU A 25 15.26 0.37 5.27
C LEU A 25 15.14 -0.91 4.44
N ILE A 26 15.37 -0.85 3.13
CA ILE A 26 15.36 -2.06 2.29
C ILE A 26 16.43 -3.05 2.76
N LEU A 27 17.66 -2.60 2.95
CA LEU A 27 18.76 -3.46 3.43
C LEU A 27 18.47 -4.03 4.82
N PHE A 28 17.92 -3.21 5.72
CA PHE A 28 17.55 -3.63 7.06
C PHE A 28 16.46 -4.71 7.05
N GLY A 29 15.52 -4.64 6.10
CA GLY A 29 14.51 -5.67 5.88
C GLY A 29 15.12 -7.04 5.58
N PHE A 30 16.21 -7.10 4.81
CA PHE A 30 16.92 -8.36 4.54
C PHE A 30 17.51 -8.99 5.81
N PHE A 31 17.96 -8.19 6.77
CA PHE A 31 18.49 -8.71 8.05
C PHE A 31 17.38 -9.24 8.97
N ILE A 32 16.20 -8.64 8.89
CA ILE A 32 15.07 -8.99 9.78
C ILE A 32 14.20 -10.12 9.21
N LYS A 33 14.23 -10.40 7.92
CA LYS A 33 13.33 -11.36 7.25
C LYS A 33 13.22 -12.73 7.92
N ASN A 34 14.30 -13.18 8.56
CA ASN A 34 14.37 -14.50 9.23
C ASN A 34 13.91 -14.45 10.70
N LYS A 35 13.49 -13.28 11.21
CA LYS A 35 13.04 -13.10 12.60
C LYS A 35 11.56 -12.70 12.60
N PRO A 36 10.62 -13.67 12.74
CA PRO A 36 9.20 -13.43 12.51
C PRO A 36 8.60 -12.32 13.41
N GLU A 37 8.99 -12.28 14.68
CA GLU A 37 8.52 -11.26 15.62
C GLU A 37 9.01 -9.85 15.23
N ALA A 38 10.31 -9.70 14.96
CA ALA A 38 10.87 -8.43 14.55
C ALA A 38 10.34 -7.99 13.16
N HIS A 39 10.08 -8.95 12.27
CA HIS A 39 9.56 -8.69 10.94
C HIS A 39 8.16 -8.05 10.98
N ILE A 40 7.24 -8.50 11.85
CA ILE A 40 5.90 -7.91 11.95
C ILE A 40 5.95 -6.44 12.40
N TYR A 41 6.77 -6.12 13.40
CA TYR A 41 6.95 -4.74 13.85
C TYR A 41 7.59 -3.85 12.77
N TYR A 42 8.52 -4.41 12.02
CA TYR A 42 9.15 -3.72 10.89
C TYR A 42 8.13 -3.39 9.80
N VAL A 43 7.27 -4.34 9.42
CA VAL A 43 6.21 -4.14 8.41
C VAL A 43 5.18 -3.13 8.90
N LEU A 44 4.78 -3.17 10.18
CA LEU A 44 3.93 -2.15 10.80
C LEU A 44 4.57 -0.76 10.74
N PHE A 45 5.86 -0.65 11.04
CA PHE A 45 6.59 0.62 10.91
C PHE A 45 6.57 1.14 9.47
N LEU A 46 6.87 0.27 8.49
CA LEU A 46 6.85 0.65 7.07
C LEU A 46 5.48 1.08 6.59
N SER A 47 4.40 0.44 7.07
CA SER A 47 3.01 0.77 6.70
C SER A 47 2.61 2.19 7.11
N VAL A 48 3.27 2.76 8.12
CA VAL A 48 3.10 4.15 8.55
C VAL A 48 4.13 5.07 7.89
N TYR A 49 5.39 4.64 7.85
CA TYR A 49 6.50 5.45 7.34
C TYR A 49 6.28 5.88 5.87
N TYR A 50 5.99 4.94 4.96
CA TYR A 50 5.85 5.25 3.54
C TYR A 50 4.70 6.22 3.25
N PRO A 51 3.49 6.02 3.75
CA PRO A 51 2.40 6.98 3.57
C PRO A 51 2.72 8.37 4.16
N CYS A 52 3.29 8.43 5.36
CA CYS A 52 3.65 9.70 6.00
C CYS A 52 4.79 10.43 5.25
N SER A 53 5.77 9.71 4.71
CA SER A 53 6.84 10.31 3.90
C SER A 53 6.30 10.91 2.60
N LEU A 54 5.33 10.26 1.94
CA LEU A 54 4.64 10.80 0.78
C LEU A 54 3.86 12.08 1.12
N LEU A 55 3.14 12.09 2.24
CA LEU A 55 2.43 13.30 2.68
C LEU A 55 3.41 14.44 3.00
N GLY A 56 4.54 14.15 3.62
CA GLY A 56 5.59 15.13 3.85
C GLY A 56 6.12 15.76 2.55
N LEU A 57 6.33 14.95 1.51
CA LEU A 57 6.68 15.44 0.18
C LEU A 57 5.55 16.25 -0.46
N SER A 58 4.28 15.87 -0.21
CA SER A 58 3.09 16.55 -0.72
C SER A 58 2.93 17.97 -0.18
N ILE A 59 3.40 18.28 1.02
CA ILE A 59 3.38 19.63 1.59
C ILE A 59 4.16 20.60 0.69
N GLY A 60 5.27 20.15 0.12
CA GLY A 60 6.08 20.97 -0.78
C GLY A 60 5.40 21.28 -2.11
N ILE A 61 4.77 20.28 -2.71
CA ILE A 61 4.24 20.33 -4.09
C ILE A 61 2.74 20.68 -4.11
N GLY A 62 2.06 20.43 -3.02
CA GLY A 62 0.62 20.57 -2.84
C GLY A 62 -0.07 19.24 -2.59
N LEU A 63 -1.00 19.23 -1.63
CA LEU A 63 -1.74 18.02 -1.21
C LEU A 63 -2.59 17.42 -2.34
N LEU A 64 -3.05 18.24 -3.28
CA LEU A 64 -3.89 17.84 -4.42
C LEU A 64 -3.10 17.35 -5.64
N ASN A 65 -1.81 17.05 -5.48
CA ASN A 65 -0.98 16.59 -6.58
C ASN A 65 -1.39 15.17 -7.03
N LEU A 66 -1.75 15.03 -8.31
CA LEU A 66 -2.16 13.77 -8.92
C LEU A 66 -1.09 12.67 -8.76
N LEU A 67 0.19 13.04 -8.88
CA LEU A 67 1.31 12.09 -8.79
C LEU A 67 1.34 11.40 -7.42
N ASN A 68 1.10 12.15 -6.35
CA ASN A 68 1.06 11.58 -4.99
C ASN A 68 -0.09 10.58 -4.82
N GLY A 69 -1.27 10.88 -5.41
CA GLY A 69 -2.41 9.97 -5.40
C GLY A 69 -2.11 8.65 -6.12
N VAL A 70 -1.48 8.71 -7.30
CA VAL A 70 -1.10 7.53 -8.08
C VAL A 70 -0.08 6.67 -7.36
N ILE A 71 0.98 7.28 -6.79
CA ILE A 71 2.01 6.55 -6.04
C ILE A 71 1.41 5.91 -4.79
N PHE A 72 0.59 6.64 -4.05
CA PHE A 72 -0.06 6.13 -2.85
C PHE A 72 -0.95 4.92 -3.15
N MET A 73 -1.76 4.98 -4.20
CA MET A 73 -2.58 3.85 -4.65
C MET A 73 -1.71 2.65 -5.02
N GLY A 74 -0.63 2.84 -5.78
CA GLY A 74 0.32 1.79 -6.11
C GLY A 74 0.90 1.09 -4.88
N ILE A 75 1.28 1.85 -3.85
CA ILE A 75 1.80 1.31 -2.59
C ILE A 75 0.75 0.46 -1.88
N ILE A 76 -0.49 0.96 -1.73
CA ILE A 76 -1.55 0.21 -1.03
C ILE A 76 -1.92 -1.07 -1.77
N LEU A 77 -2.09 -1.01 -3.09
CA LEU A 77 -2.46 -2.18 -3.89
C LEU A 77 -1.36 -3.26 -3.80
N THR A 78 -0.10 -2.85 -3.89
CA THR A 78 1.04 -3.77 -3.71
C THR A 78 1.11 -4.33 -2.29
N ALA A 79 0.87 -3.49 -1.29
CA ALA A 79 0.88 -3.91 0.11
C ALA A 79 -0.21 -4.95 0.43
N LEU A 80 -1.42 -4.82 -0.14
CA LEU A 80 -2.51 -5.81 0.01
C LEU A 80 -2.17 -7.18 -0.57
N LEU A 81 -1.30 -7.23 -1.59
CA LEU A 81 -0.81 -8.49 -2.14
C LEU A 81 0.21 -9.18 -1.24
N LEU A 82 1.11 -8.40 -0.63
CA LEU A 82 2.30 -8.90 0.06
C LEU A 82 2.11 -9.07 1.57
N TYR A 83 1.27 -8.25 2.19
CA TYR A 83 1.19 -8.16 3.65
C TYR A 83 -0.19 -8.53 4.20
N PRO A 84 -0.28 -8.86 5.49
CA PRO A 84 -1.56 -9.08 6.16
C PRO A 84 -2.44 -7.83 6.12
N ARG A 85 -3.74 -8.02 5.90
CA ARG A 85 -4.72 -6.93 5.75
C ARG A 85 -4.67 -5.92 6.90
N PHE A 86 -4.59 -6.39 8.15
CA PHE A 86 -4.61 -5.51 9.32
C PHE A 86 -3.47 -4.49 9.30
N VAL A 87 -2.28 -4.86 8.79
CA VAL A 87 -1.12 -3.96 8.66
C VAL A 87 -1.41 -2.86 7.64
N VAL A 88 -1.97 -3.24 6.49
CA VAL A 88 -2.29 -2.31 5.41
C VAL A 88 -3.38 -1.32 5.83
N TYR A 89 -4.46 -1.82 6.43
CA TYR A 89 -5.54 -0.96 6.93
C TYR A 89 -5.10 -0.05 8.08
N PHE A 90 -4.22 -0.52 8.95
CA PHE A 90 -3.63 0.33 9.99
C PHE A 90 -2.87 1.51 9.38
N GLY A 91 -1.97 1.25 8.44
CA GLY A 91 -1.23 2.30 7.71
C GLY A 91 -2.16 3.26 6.96
N LEU A 92 -3.23 2.74 6.35
CA LEU A 92 -4.24 3.54 5.67
C LEU A 92 -4.98 4.50 6.63
N ILE A 93 -5.40 4.02 7.78
CA ILE A 93 -6.08 4.86 8.80
C ILE A 93 -5.16 6.00 9.23
N VAL A 94 -3.88 5.70 9.50
CA VAL A 94 -2.90 6.74 9.87
C VAL A 94 -2.72 7.74 8.73
N TYR A 95 -2.59 7.27 7.48
CA TYR A 95 -2.48 8.15 6.31
C TYR A 95 -3.69 9.09 6.19
N VAL A 96 -4.90 8.55 6.25
CA VAL A 96 -6.13 9.34 6.13
C VAL A 96 -6.20 10.38 7.26
N ALA A 97 -5.90 10.00 8.50
CA ALA A 97 -5.88 10.91 9.63
C ALA A 97 -4.89 12.08 9.42
N VAL A 98 -3.66 11.78 9.00
CA VAL A 98 -2.63 12.82 8.72
C VAL A 98 -3.02 13.67 7.52
N TYR A 99 -3.57 13.07 6.45
CA TYR A 99 -4.05 13.81 5.28
C TYR A 99 -5.14 14.82 5.65
N TYR A 100 -6.12 14.43 6.45
CA TYR A 100 -7.18 15.33 6.92
C TYR A 100 -6.61 16.43 7.83
N LEU A 101 -5.72 16.08 8.76
CA LEU A 101 -5.05 17.07 9.62
C LEU A 101 -4.32 18.14 8.78
N LEU A 102 -3.50 17.73 7.82
CA LEU A 102 -2.78 18.66 6.95
C LEU A 102 -3.73 19.50 6.10
N SER A 103 -4.82 18.92 5.61
CA SER A 103 -5.83 19.65 4.84
C SER A 103 -6.53 20.70 5.68
N VAL A 104 -6.90 20.39 6.93
CA VAL A 104 -7.50 21.36 7.87
C VAL A 104 -6.51 22.47 8.18
N LEU A 105 -5.24 22.17 8.45
CA LEU A 105 -4.20 23.17 8.71
C LEU A 105 -4.00 24.11 7.50
N THR A 106 -4.14 23.58 6.29
CA THR A 106 -4.06 24.38 5.07
C THR A 106 -5.29 25.28 4.90
N VAL A 107 -6.50 24.76 5.09
CA VAL A 107 -7.75 25.53 4.98
C VAL A 107 -7.83 26.64 6.05
N THR A 108 -7.39 26.36 7.27
CA THR A 108 -7.36 27.34 8.38
C THR A 108 -6.23 28.37 8.24
N GLY A 109 -5.30 28.16 7.29
CA GLY A 109 -4.21 29.11 7.03
C GLY A 109 -2.98 28.96 7.96
N TYR A 110 -2.94 27.92 8.78
CA TYR A 110 -1.73 27.59 9.54
C TYR A 110 -0.60 27.00 8.69
N LEU A 111 -0.95 26.38 7.57
CA LEU A 111 -0.01 25.82 6.63
C LEU A 111 -0.26 26.40 5.23
N ASP A 112 0.79 26.91 4.59
CA ASP A 112 0.70 27.36 3.20
C ASP A 112 0.58 26.17 2.25
N TYR A 113 -0.33 26.28 1.28
CA TYR A 113 -0.47 25.28 0.24
C TYR A 113 0.72 25.32 -0.72
N ALA A 114 1.32 24.16 -1.01
CA ALA A 114 2.43 24.03 -1.95
C ALA A 114 3.61 24.98 -1.65
N LEU A 115 4.25 24.78 -0.51
CA LEU A 115 5.35 25.62 0.00
C LEU A 115 6.50 25.85 -0.99
N ALA A 116 6.71 24.93 -1.93
CA ALA A 116 7.77 25.06 -2.96
C ALA A 116 7.47 26.11 -4.04
N TYR A 117 6.21 26.57 -4.13
CA TYR A 117 5.80 27.56 -5.12
C TYR A 117 5.56 28.93 -4.48
N LYS A 118 5.73 29.99 -5.28
CA LYS A 118 5.43 31.35 -4.83
C LYS A 118 3.90 31.58 -4.76
N PRO A 119 3.41 32.41 -3.81
CA PRO A 119 1.98 32.65 -3.63
C PRO A 119 1.23 33.14 -4.88
N TYR A 120 1.92 33.82 -5.80
CA TYR A 120 1.32 34.35 -7.05
C TYR A 120 0.84 33.29 -8.04
N THR A 121 1.24 32.04 -7.85
CA THR A 121 0.87 30.94 -8.75
C THR A 121 -0.28 30.12 -8.22
N LEU A 122 -0.73 30.42 -7.02
CA LEU A 122 -1.80 29.69 -6.35
C LEU A 122 -3.13 30.43 -6.58
N LEU A 123 -4.19 29.67 -6.79
CA LEU A 123 -5.54 30.19 -6.84
C LEU A 123 -5.82 31.04 -5.59
N HIS A 124 -6.68 32.07 -5.77
CA HIS A 124 -7.17 32.85 -4.63
C HIS A 124 -7.72 31.91 -3.54
N LYS A 125 -7.51 32.24 -2.26
CA LYS A 125 -7.95 31.42 -1.11
C LYS A 125 -9.43 31.07 -1.18
N ASP A 126 -10.26 31.97 -1.72
CA ASP A 126 -11.70 31.78 -1.88
C ASP A 126 -12.06 30.61 -2.83
N VAL A 127 -11.19 30.29 -3.78
CA VAL A 127 -11.37 29.15 -4.71
C VAL A 127 -10.59 27.92 -4.22
N GLN A 128 -9.44 28.13 -3.61
CA GLN A 128 -8.57 27.07 -3.13
C GLN A 128 -9.19 26.26 -1.99
N ASN A 129 -9.78 26.94 -0.99
CA ASN A 129 -10.35 26.27 0.17
C ASN A 129 -11.52 25.33 -0.16
N PRO A 130 -12.53 25.76 -0.94
CA PRO A 130 -13.57 24.86 -1.42
C PRO A 130 -13.02 23.68 -2.22
N GLN A 131 -12.02 23.90 -3.08
CA GLN A 131 -11.40 22.84 -3.87
C GLN A 131 -10.72 21.80 -3.00
N ILE A 132 -10.01 22.20 -1.94
CA ILE A 132 -9.40 21.27 -0.98
C ILE A 132 -10.49 20.45 -0.29
N ILE A 133 -11.56 21.07 0.18
CA ILE A 133 -12.65 20.37 0.88
C ILE A 133 -13.32 19.34 -0.04
N TYR A 134 -13.66 19.74 -1.29
CA TYR A 134 -14.22 18.81 -2.27
C TYR A 134 -13.26 17.65 -2.57
N SER A 135 -11.96 17.94 -2.74
CA SER A 135 -10.98 16.91 -3.03
C SER A 135 -10.81 15.93 -1.86
N MET A 136 -10.86 16.39 -0.62
CA MET A 136 -10.84 15.52 0.57
C MET A 136 -11.97 14.49 0.51
N PHE A 137 -13.19 14.96 0.24
CA PHE A 137 -14.36 14.10 0.18
C PHE A 137 -14.26 13.08 -0.96
N TYR A 138 -14.05 13.56 -2.20
CA TYR A 138 -13.99 12.67 -3.38
C TYR A 138 -12.80 11.72 -3.33
N THR A 139 -11.63 12.18 -2.87
CA THR A 139 -10.45 11.32 -2.71
C THR A 139 -10.72 10.22 -1.69
N THR A 140 -11.34 10.53 -0.57
CA THR A 140 -11.66 9.53 0.46
C THR A 140 -12.62 8.47 -0.07
N LEU A 141 -13.70 8.88 -0.77
CA LEU A 141 -14.65 7.94 -1.39
C LEU A 141 -13.96 7.07 -2.44
N TYR A 142 -13.15 7.69 -3.32
CA TYR A 142 -12.43 6.98 -4.38
C TYR A 142 -11.44 5.96 -3.81
N VAL A 143 -10.65 6.35 -2.81
CA VAL A 143 -9.69 5.47 -2.13
C VAL A 143 -10.41 4.31 -1.46
N ALA A 144 -11.46 4.59 -0.69
CA ALA A 144 -12.24 3.55 -0.01
C ALA A 144 -12.84 2.55 -1.00
N PHE A 145 -13.45 3.03 -2.08
CA PHE A 145 -14.03 2.19 -3.12
C PHE A 145 -12.97 1.32 -3.81
N THR A 146 -11.87 1.93 -4.26
CA THR A 146 -10.81 1.21 -4.99
C THR A 146 -10.15 0.15 -4.11
N ILE A 147 -9.83 0.47 -2.85
CA ILE A 147 -9.22 -0.48 -1.92
C ILE A 147 -10.18 -1.64 -1.64
N THR A 148 -11.46 -1.37 -1.44
CA THR A 148 -12.46 -2.41 -1.19
C THR A 148 -12.57 -3.38 -2.37
N LEU A 149 -12.66 -2.85 -3.61
CA LEU A 149 -12.71 -3.67 -4.81
C LEU A 149 -11.46 -4.51 -4.99
N PHE A 150 -10.30 -3.93 -4.72
CA PHE A 150 -9.03 -4.63 -4.85
C PHE A 150 -8.89 -5.73 -3.80
N ASP A 151 -9.24 -5.46 -2.54
CA ASP A 151 -9.20 -6.44 -1.46
C ASP A 151 -10.12 -7.65 -1.74
N ILE A 152 -11.33 -7.38 -2.25
CA ILE A 152 -12.25 -8.45 -2.71
C ILE A 152 -11.61 -9.27 -3.84
N SER A 153 -10.95 -8.61 -4.79
CA SER A 153 -10.29 -9.27 -5.93
C SER A 153 -9.12 -10.14 -5.49
N VAL A 154 -8.27 -9.63 -4.60
CA VAL A 154 -7.15 -10.38 -4.01
C VAL A 154 -7.65 -11.61 -3.24
N GLU A 155 -8.73 -11.45 -2.46
CA GLU A 155 -9.31 -12.57 -1.72
C GLU A 155 -9.87 -13.65 -2.66
N ARG A 156 -10.57 -13.24 -3.73
CA ARG A 156 -11.06 -14.18 -4.75
C ARG A 156 -9.91 -14.92 -5.40
N TRP A 157 -8.84 -14.21 -5.76
CA TRP A 157 -7.65 -14.78 -6.37
C TRP A 157 -6.96 -15.80 -5.44
N ARG A 158 -6.78 -15.47 -4.16
CA ARG A 158 -6.21 -16.38 -3.15
C ARG A 158 -7.05 -17.64 -2.97
N ARG A 159 -8.39 -17.50 -2.91
CA ARG A 159 -9.31 -18.65 -2.83
C ARG A 159 -9.26 -19.52 -4.08
N TYR A 160 -9.14 -18.90 -5.24
CA TYR A 160 -9.03 -19.62 -6.51
C TYR A 160 -7.73 -20.42 -6.59
N ASN A 161 -6.59 -19.80 -6.27
CA ASN A 161 -5.29 -20.48 -6.24
C ASN A 161 -5.26 -21.63 -5.23
N SER A 162 -5.83 -21.44 -4.03
CA SER A 162 -5.96 -22.51 -3.04
C SER A 162 -6.80 -23.68 -3.54
N LYS A 163 -7.84 -23.43 -4.35
CA LYS A 163 -8.62 -24.51 -5.00
C LYS A 163 -7.80 -25.24 -6.06
N ILE A 164 -7.07 -24.52 -6.89
CA ILE A 164 -6.16 -25.13 -7.90
C ILE A 164 -5.13 -26.03 -7.23
N GLU A 165 -4.46 -25.53 -6.19
CA GLU A 165 -3.51 -26.33 -5.42
C GLU A 165 -4.13 -27.60 -4.84
N LYS A 166 -5.39 -27.51 -4.37
CA LYS A 166 -6.11 -28.67 -3.86
C LYS A 166 -6.49 -29.67 -4.96
N LEU A 167 -6.74 -29.19 -6.17
CA LEU A 167 -7.10 -30.04 -7.32
C LEU A 167 -5.88 -30.61 -8.03
N SER A 168 -4.71 -29.98 -7.90
CA SER A 168 -3.45 -30.51 -8.46
C SER A 168 -3.10 -31.82 -7.76
N SER A 169 -3.12 -32.92 -8.52
CA SER A 169 -2.69 -34.25 -8.07
C SER A 169 -1.24 -34.57 -8.41
N THR A 170 -0.57 -33.69 -9.16
CA THR A 170 0.79 -33.86 -9.61
C THR A 170 1.74 -32.84 -9.02
N ASP A 171 2.98 -33.21 -8.78
CA ASP A 171 4.08 -32.34 -8.39
C ASP A 171 4.60 -31.60 -9.64
N GLU A 172 4.66 -30.28 -9.60
CA GLU A 172 5.04 -29.44 -10.75
C GLU A 172 6.50 -29.63 -11.20
N LEU A 173 7.38 -30.03 -10.29
CA LEU A 173 8.81 -30.20 -10.59
C LEU A 173 9.13 -31.56 -11.18
N THR A 174 8.48 -32.61 -10.70
CA THR A 174 8.80 -33.99 -11.09
C THR A 174 7.79 -34.59 -12.05
N GLY A 175 6.62 -33.99 -12.23
CA GLY A 175 5.51 -34.55 -13.01
C GLY A 175 4.88 -35.81 -12.40
N LEU A 176 5.35 -36.25 -11.24
CA LEU A 176 4.81 -37.40 -10.52
C LEU A 176 3.59 -37.00 -9.67
N LEU A 177 2.83 -38.00 -9.24
CA LEU A 177 1.74 -37.77 -8.30
C LEU A 177 2.29 -37.21 -6.99
N ASN A 178 1.73 -36.10 -6.56
CA ASN A 178 2.01 -35.57 -5.23
C ASN A 178 1.32 -36.42 -4.16
N ARG A 179 1.65 -36.24 -2.88
CA ARG A 179 1.10 -36.98 -1.76
C ARG A 179 -0.44 -37.06 -1.79
N ARG A 180 -1.11 -35.99 -2.23
CA ARG A 180 -2.58 -35.96 -2.34
C ARG A 180 -3.09 -36.81 -3.51
N GLY A 181 -2.42 -36.77 -4.65
CA GLY A 181 -2.74 -37.60 -5.80
C GLY A 181 -2.60 -39.09 -5.46
N VAL A 182 -1.54 -39.43 -4.71
CA VAL A 182 -1.34 -40.80 -4.22
C VAL A 182 -2.47 -41.23 -3.28
N HIS A 183 -2.83 -40.41 -2.28
CA HIS A 183 -3.94 -40.73 -1.37
C HIS A 183 -5.27 -40.88 -2.09
N ALA A 184 -5.59 -39.99 -3.04
CA ALA A 184 -6.84 -40.08 -3.81
C ALA A 184 -6.91 -41.40 -4.61
N ILE A 185 -5.81 -41.87 -5.19
CA ILE A 185 -5.76 -43.16 -5.93
C ILE A 185 -5.89 -44.34 -4.95
N ILE A 186 -5.23 -44.31 -3.80
CA ILE A 186 -5.32 -45.34 -2.78
C ILE A 186 -6.79 -45.45 -2.30
N ASP A 187 -7.45 -44.34 -2.00
CA ASP A 187 -8.84 -44.34 -1.54
C ASP A 187 -9.79 -44.93 -2.61
N LEU A 188 -9.55 -44.56 -3.88
CA LEU A 188 -10.31 -45.15 -5.00
C LEU A 188 -10.13 -46.66 -5.13
N GLN A 189 -8.87 -47.15 -5.01
CA GLN A 189 -8.55 -48.54 -5.10
C GLN A 189 -9.12 -49.33 -3.89
N MET A 190 -9.07 -48.76 -2.67
CA MET A 190 -9.70 -49.37 -1.50
C MET A 190 -11.21 -49.49 -1.66
N GLN A 191 -11.88 -48.46 -2.19
CA GLN A 191 -13.33 -48.52 -2.49
C GLN A 191 -13.65 -49.60 -3.52
N GLN A 192 -12.87 -49.68 -4.61
CA GLN A 192 -13.03 -50.73 -5.62
C GLN A 192 -12.82 -52.14 -5.06
N ALA A 193 -11.82 -52.34 -4.21
CA ALA A 193 -11.54 -53.61 -3.55
C ALA A 193 -12.72 -54.04 -2.64
N GLN A 194 -13.32 -53.10 -1.92
CA GLN A 194 -14.49 -53.38 -1.08
C GLN A 194 -15.73 -53.78 -1.88
N ILE A 195 -15.89 -53.20 -3.10
CA ILE A 195 -17.01 -53.56 -3.98
C ILE A 195 -16.80 -54.94 -4.63
N THR A 196 -15.56 -55.29 -4.96
CA THR A 196 -15.24 -56.54 -5.64
C THR A 196 -15.21 -57.76 -4.68
N GLN A 197 -15.14 -57.52 -3.38
CA GLN A 197 -15.25 -58.56 -2.36
C GLN A 197 -16.69 -58.87 -1.91
N ARG A 198 -17.67 -58.21 -2.49
CA ARG A 198 -19.09 -58.46 -2.36
C ARG A 198 -19.65 -59.17 -3.59
#